data_d63136074946d065ccc808e660c80e86
#
_entry.id   d63136074946d065ccc808e660c80e86
#
_cell.length_a   1.000
_cell.length_b   1.000
_cell.length_c   1.000
_cell.angle_alpha   90.00
_cell.angle_beta   90.00
_cell.angle_gamma   90.00
#
_symmetry.space_group_name_H-M   'P 1'
#
loop_
_entity.id
_entity.type
_entity.pdbx_description
1 polymer ?
#
loop_
_entity_poly.entity_id
_entity_poly.type
_entity_poly.pdbx_seq_one_letter_code
_entity_poly.pdbx_strand_id
1 'polypeptide(L)'
;MKKLVLSCAVALAASALFAQDLESVASDVEDDEIVESDETKAEDEAEPQEDVVVRATDSVWPAFFSICEWPANPDVVGLRLTIPYSTRQEHVTGIDLGFWGQTLSFDGIQVSIIRNDVKDRFSGIQVGLYNSIGSGEMLGVQVGLWNEANAVRGIQAGLVNVSGETQGLQVGLINRAETMYGCQIGLVNVIRDAELQFFPILNIGF
;
A
#
# COMPACT_ATOMS: atom_id res chain seq x y z
N MET A 1 13.39 11.40 26.27
CA MET A 1 12.15 12.12 25.99
C MET A 1 12.29 13.21 24.91
N LYS A 2 13.33 14.05 24.88
CA LYS A 2 13.51 15.08 23.82
C LYS A 2 13.72 14.53 22.40
N LYS A 3 14.34 13.37 22.24
CA LYS A 3 14.54 12.74 20.91
C LYS A 3 13.25 12.13 20.33
N LEU A 4 12.31 11.69 21.18
CA LEU A 4 11.04 11.12 20.75
C LEU A 4 10.08 12.20 20.22
N VAL A 5 10.06 13.36 20.88
CA VAL A 5 9.23 14.51 20.46
C VAL A 5 9.73 15.10 19.13
N LEU A 6 11.05 15.11 18.92
CA LEU A 6 11.65 15.59 17.68
C LEU A 6 11.33 14.66 16.49
N SER A 7 11.25 13.36 16.72
CA SER A 7 10.88 12.37 15.69
C SER A 7 9.43 12.52 15.24
N CYS A 8 8.49 12.78 16.15
CA CYS A 8 7.09 13.06 15.81
C CYS A 8 6.90 14.36 15.01
N ALA A 9 7.66 15.41 15.34
CA ALA A 9 7.59 16.69 14.64
C ALA A 9 8.15 16.59 13.20
N VAL A 10 9.19 15.78 12.99
CA VAL A 10 9.77 15.52 11.66
C VAL A 10 8.83 14.68 10.80
N ALA A 11 8.10 13.72 11.39
CA ALA A 11 7.13 12.91 10.65
C ALA A 11 5.91 13.72 10.15
N LEU A 12 5.43 14.69 10.96
CA LEU A 12 4.37 15.62 10.57
C LEU A 12 4.81 16.64 9.49
N ALA A 13 6.06 17.09 9.54
CA ALA A 13 6.62 17.98 8.52
C ALA A 13 6.90 17.25 7.19
N ALA A 14 7.28 15.98 7.24
CA ALA A 14 7.50 15.17 6.04
C ALA A 14 6.20 14.87 5.28
N SER A 15 5.07 14.71 5.97
CA SER A 15 3.78 14.51 5.32
C SER A 15 3.27 15.76 4.59
N ALA A 16 3.60 16.96 5.08
CA ALA A 16 3.24 18.22 4.43
C ALA A 16 4.13 18.52 3.20
N LEU A 17 5.40 18.14 3.24
CA LEU A 17 6.33 18.27 2.11
C LEU A 17 5.98 17.29 0.97
N PHE A 18 5.52 16.08 1.29
CA PHE A 18 5.13 15.09 0.29
C PHE A 18 3.85 15.46 -0.47
N ALA A 19 2.97 16.25 0.12
CA ALA A 19 1.78 16.78 -0.55
C ALA A 19 2.12 17.87 -1.58
N GLN A 20 3.22 18.60 -1.40
CA GLN A 20 3.68 19.61 -2.35
C GLN A 20 4.44 19.05 -3.55
N ASP A 21 5.14 17.91 -3.38
CA ASP A 21 5.85 17.24 -4.48
C ASP A 21 4.91 16.57 -5.49
N LEU A 22 3.69 16.22 -5.10
CA LEU A 22 2.70 15.64 -6.01
C LEU A 22 2.09 16.66 -6.98
N GLU A 23 2.08 17.94 -6.66
CA GLU A 23 1.63 19.00 -7.57
C GLU A 23 2.70 19.39 -8.61
N SER A 24 3.99 19.19 -8.33
CA SER A 24 5.08 19.56 -9.24
C SER A 24 5.36 18.50 -10.31
N VAL A 25 4.98 17.24 -10.08
CA VAL A 25 5.19 16.14 -11.06
C VAL A 25 4.11 16.11 -12.15
N ALA A 26 3.01 16.82 -11.95
CA ALA A 26 1.91 16.87 -12.92
C ALA A 26 2.11 17.90 -14.05
N SER A 27 3.15 18.73 -13.98
CA SER A 27 3.38 19.83 -14.94
C SER A 27 4.48 19.60 -15.98
N ASP A 28 5.25 18.52 -15.90
CA ASP A 28 6.43 18.29 -16.75
C ASP A 28 6.29 17.10 -17.72
N VAL A 29 5.11 16.95 -18.32
CA VAL A 29 4.94 16.02 -19.45
C VAL A 29 4.46 16.81 -20.66
N GLU A 30 5.37 17.54 -21.31
CA GLU A 30 5.24 17.96 -22.72
C GLU A 30 6.60 17.89 -23.41
N ASP A 31 6.60 17.15 -24.51
CA ASP A 31 7.51 17.17 -25.66
C ASP A 31 9.00 16.86 -25.45
N ASP A 32 9.43 15.68 -25.88
CA ASP A 32 10.73 15.58 -26.55
C ASP A 32 10.73 14.57 -27.70
N GLU A 33 11.16 15.11 -28.77
CA GLU A 33 11.30 14.66 -30.16
C GLU A 33 12.27 13.48 -30.30
N ILE A 34 11.93 12.54 -31.15
CA ILE A 34 12.77 11.43 -31.60
C ILE A 34 13.89 11.97 -32.48
N VAL A 35 15.14 11.79 -32.10
CA VAL A 35 16.32 11.93 -32.98
C VAL A 35 17.03 10.58 -33.09
N GLU A 36 16.94 10.05 -34.30
CA GLU A 36 17.69 8.92 -34.81
C GLU A 36 19.11 9.39 -35.22
N SER A 37 20.18 8.75 -34.75
CA SER A 37 21.44 8.61 -35.48
C SER A 37 22.46 7.72 -34.75
N ASP A 38 22.73 6.61 -35.34
CA ASP A 38 23.95 6.24 -36.07
C ASP A 38 25.09 5.60 -35.25
N GLU A 39 25.49 4.47 -35.80
CA GLU A 39 26.54 3.53 -35.36
C GLU A 39 27.94 4.17 -35.20
N THR A 40 28.71 3.70 -34.25
CA THR A 40 30.00 2.96 -34.39
C THR A 40 30.93 3.23 -33.21
N LYS A 41 31.38 2.27 -32.59
CA LYS A 41 32.75 1.77 -32.33
C LYS A 41 32.92 1.13 -30.97
N ALA A 42 33.30 -0.13 -31.02
CA ALA A 42 33.85 -0.86 -29.91
C ALA A 42 35.20 -0.26 -29.47
N GLU A 43 35.33 0.08 -28.21
CA GLU A 43 36.61 0.11 -27.51
C GLU A 43 36.41 -0.54 -26.11
N ASP A 44 37.20 -1.58 -25.92
CA ASP A 44 37.34 -2.45 -24.77
C ASP A 44 37.92 -1.61 -23.61
N GLU A 45 37.07 -1.10 -22.74
CA GLU A 45 37.50 -0.56 -21.44
C GLU A 45 36.91 -1.43 -20.35
N ALA A 46 37.79 -2.17 -19.67
CA ALA A 46 37.49 -2.93 -18.47
C ALA A 46 36.82 -1.99 -17.45
N GLU A 47 35.53 -2.21 -17.21
CA GLU A 47 34.83 -1.58 -16.10
C GLU A 47 35.54 -1.92 -14.78
N PRO A 48 35.80 -0.94 -13.91
CA PRO A 48 36.28 -1.23 -12.57
C PRO A 48 35.21 -2.07 -11.89
N GLN A 49 35.59 -3.27 -11.44
CA GLN A 49 34.75 -4.08 -10.56
C GLN A 49 34.39 -3.20 -9.37
N GLU A 50 33.16 -2.71 -9.32
CA GLU A 50 32.59 -2.21 -8.08
C GLU A 50 32.72 -3.34 -7.05
N ASP A 51 33.58 -3.10 -6.06
CA ASP A 51 33.61 -3.92 -4.86
C ASP A 51 32.17 -4.01 -4.36
N VAL A 52 31.56 -5.17 -4.58
CA VAL A 52 30.28 -5.50 -3.97
C VAL A 52 30.53 -5.47 -2.46
N VAL A 53 30.29 -4.30 -1.88
CA VAL A 53 30.19 -4.16 -0.44
C VAL A 53 29.01 -5.02 -0.04
N VAL A 54 29.26 -6.29 0.23
CA VAL A 54 28.31 -7.19 0.87
C VAL A 54 27.95 -6.51 2.19
N ARG A 55 26.81 -5.80 2.17
CA ARG A 55 26.25 -5.29 3.41
C ARG A 55 25.97 -6.50 4.28
N ALA A 56 26.71 -6.60 5.37
CA ALA A 56 26.65 -7.68 6.35
C ALA A 56 25.29 -7.75 7.11
N THR A 57 24.19 -7.41 6.45
CA THR A 57 22.84 -7.38 7.01
C THR A 57 21.85 -8.29 6.26
N ASP A 58 22.32 -9.08 5.29
CA ASP A 58 21.50 -10.13 4.71
C ASP A 58 21.46 -11.32 5.68
N SER A 59 20.70 -11.16 6.76
CA SER A 59 20.33 -12.29 7.58
C SER A 59 19.44 -13.19 6.74
N VAL A 60 19.91 -14.39 6.43
CA VAL A 60 19.18 -15.41 5.64
C VAL A 60 17.88 -15.86 6.32
N TRP A 61 17.65 -15.43 7.55
CA TRP A 61 16.49 -15.81 8.37
C TRP A 61 15.60 -14.62 8.62
N PRO A 62 14.26 -14.76 8.45
CA PRO A 62 13.31 -13.70 8.76
C PRO A 62 13.34 -13.34 10.25
N ALA A 63 13.06 -12.08 10.57
CA ALA A 63 12.91 -11.66 11.95
C ALA A 63 11.59 -12.20 12.52
N PHE A 64 11.62 -12.87 13.69
CA PHE A 64 10.39 -13.33 14.37
C PHE A 64 9.69 -12.21 15.15
N PHE A 65 10.38 -11.11 15.42
CA PHE A 65 9.88 -9.96 16.14
C PHE A 65 10.54 -8.69 15.63
N SER A 66 9.76 -7.66 15.38
CA SER A 66 10.25 -6.35 14.93
C SER A 66 9.58 -5.23 15.68
N ILE A 67 10.36 -4.23 16.10
CA ILE A 67 9.87 -2.97 16.67
C ILE A 67 10.53 -1.81 15.93
N CYS A 68 9.73 -0.90 15.37
CA CYS A 68 10.23 0.34 14.77
C CYS A 68 11.39 0.08 13.79
N GLU A 69 11.24 -0.91 12.89
CA GLU A 69 12.25 -1.30 11.89
C GLU A 69 13.51 -1.99 12.47
N TRP A 70 13.50 -2.40 13.73
CA TRP A 70 14.58 -3.20 14.31
C TRP A 70 14.11 -4.63 14.62
N PRO A 71 14.88 -5.67 14.26
CA PRO A 71 16.10 -5.63 13.46
C PRO A 71 15.80 -5.14 12.02
N ALA A 72 16.82 -4.58 11.36
CA ALA A 72 16.75 -4.10 9.99
C ALA A 72 16.76 -5.29 9.00
N ASN A 73 15.68 -6.05 9.02
CA ASN A 73 15.47 -7.22 8.17
C ASN A 73 14.28 -6.92 7.24
N PRO A 74 14.37 -7.17 5.93
CA PRO A 74 13.27 -6.97 5.00
C PRO A 74 12.09 -7.90 5.28
N ASP A 75 12.35 -9.10 5.84
CA ASP A 75 11.33 -10.11 6.08
C ASP A 75 11.05 -10.26 7.58
N VAL A 76 9.78 -10.20 7.95
CA VAL A 76 9.30 -10.44 9.31
C VAL A 76 8.28 -11.58 9.31
N VAL A 77 8.52 -12.60 10.15
CA VAL A 77 7.57 -13.70 10.37
C VAL A 77 7.23 -13.75 11.85
N GLY A 78 6.02 -13.31 12.21
CA GLY A 78 5.56 -13.32 13.61
C GLY A 78 4.93 -12.00 14.04
N LEU A 79 5.53 -11.29 14.99
CA LEU A 79 4.97 -10.05 15.54
C LEU A 79 5.78 -8.83 15.12
N ARG A 80 5.10 -7.86 14.50
CA ARG A 80 5.63 -6.54 14.18
C ARG A 80 4.91 -5.47 15.00
N LEU A 81 5.66 -4.55 15.59
CA LEU A 81 5.14 -3.36 16.26
C LEU A 81 5.58 -2.11 15.50
N THR A 82 4.64 -1.43 14.86
CA THR A 82 4.88 -0.23 14.05
C THR A 82 4.56 1.05 14.83
N ILE A 83 5.53 1.52 15.62
CA ILE A 83 5.39 2.68 16.49
C ILE A 83 6.61 3.60 16.34
N PRO A 84 6.47 4.85 15.85
CA PRO A 84 5.26 5.48 15.32
C PRO A 84 4.91 5.05 13.89
N TYR A 85 5.88 4.60 13.09
CA TYR A 85 5.68 4.07 11.74
C TYR A 85 6.78 3.09 11.36
N SER A 86 6.55 2.26 10.34
CA SER A 86 7.54 1.37 9.74
C SER A 86 7.36 1.32 8.23
N THR A 87 8.46 1.43 7.49
CA THR A 87 8.48 1.49 6.01
C THR A 87 9.50 0.58 5.36
N ARG A 88 10.38 -0.07 6.14
CA ARG A 88 11.53 -0.80 5.59
C ARG A 88 11.29 -2.27 5.31
N GLN A 89 10.27 -2.84 5.93
CA GLN A 89 10.02 -4.27 5.78
C GLN A 89 9.21 -4.53 4.52
N GLU A 90 9.72 -5.42 3.70
CA GLU A 90 9.14 -5.76 2.40
C GLU A 90 8.06 -6.82 2.52
N HIS A 91 8.36 -7.90 3.25
CA HIS A 91 7.44 -9.01 3.43
C HIS A 91 7.17 -9.25 4.92
N VAL A 92 5.90 -9.16 5.30
CA VAL A 92 5.47 -9.39 6.68
C VAL A 92 4.42 -10.48 6.72
N THR A 93 4.69 -11.52 7.53
CA THR A 93 3.75 -12.62 7.76
C THR A 93 3.48 -12.73 9.26
N GLY A 94 2.21 -12.58 9.67
CA GLY A 94 1.82 -12.72 11.07
C GLY A 94 0.93 -11.59 11.58
N ILE A 95 1.33 -10.94 12.68
CA ILE A 95 0.55 -9.89 13.33
C ILE A 95 1.34 -8.59 13.30
N ASP A 96 0.73 -7.53 12.79
CA ASP A 96 1.27 -6.17 12.84
C ASP A 96 0.35 -5.26 13.64
N LEU A 97 0.91 -4.61 14.66
CA LEU A 97 0.19 -3.69 15.54
C LEU A 97 0.90 -2.34 15.56
N GLY A 98 0.18 -1.25 15.28
CA GLY A 98 0.84 0.05 15.30
C GLY A 98 -0.02 1.27 15.05
N PHE A 99 0.62 2.36 14.69
CA PHE A 99 -0.05 3.61 14.31
C PHE A 99 -0.11 3.78 12.80
N TRP A 100 1.00 3.53 12.12
CA TRP A 100 1.11 3.61 10.68
C TRP A 100 2.07 2.52 10.18
N GLY A 101 1.51 1.53 9.49
CA GLY A 101 2.25 0.43 8.90
C GLY A 101 2.32 0.57 7.38
N GLN A 102 3.53 0.51 6.82
CA GLN A 102 3.75 0.40 5.38
C GLN A 102 4.59 -0.84 5.09
N THR A 103 4.20 -1.59 4.07
CA THR A 103 4.90 -2.82 3.65
C THR A 103 4.65 -3.08 2.17
N LEU A 104 5.52 -3.87 1.54
CA LEU A 104 5.33 -4.28 0.16
C LEU A 104 4.25 -5.36 0.08
N SER A 105 4.39 -6.44 0.86
CA SER A 105 3.39 -7.50 0.95
C SER A 105 3.13 -7.91 2.39
N PHE A 106 1.89 -8.32 2.67
CA PHE A 106 1.46 -8.68 4.02
C PHE A 106 0.55 -9.91 4.00
N ASP A 107 0.85 -10.87 4.88
CA ASP A 107 0.01 -12.05 5.12
C ASP A 107 -0.31 -12.17 6.62
N GLY A 108 -1.59 -12.02 7.01
CA GLY A 108 -2.01 -12.19 8.40
C GLY A 108 -2.97 -11.12 8.92
N ILE A 109 -2.71 -10.58 10.12
CA ILE A 109 -3.57 -9.59 10.78
C ILE A 109 -2.78 -8.29 10.96
N GLN A 110 -3.24 -7.22 10.32
CA GLN A 110 -2.67 -5.90 10.43
C GLN A 110 -3.67 -4.94 11.09
N VAL A 111 -3.27 -4.34 12.22
CA VAL A 111 -4.08 -3.38 12.94
C VAL A 111 -3.28 -2.12 13.19
N SER A 112 -3.71 -1.02 12.60
CA SER A 112 -3.10 0.29 12.81
C SER A 112 -4.14 1.33 13.17
N ILE A 113 -3.81 2.20 14.12
CA ILE A 113 -4.74 3.24 14.57
C ILE A 113 -5.04 4.23 13.46
N ILE A 114 -4.04 4.60 12.65
CA ILE A 114 -4.19 5.66 11.64
C ILE A 114 -4.27 5.04 10.24
N ARG A 115 -3.19 4.37 9.78
CA ARG A 115 -3.07 3.95 8.40
C ARG A 115 -2.36 2.62 8.25
N ASN A 116 -2.91 1.79 7.38
CA ASN A 116 -2.28 0.62 6.82
C ASN A 116 -2.04 0.85 5.32
N ASP A 117 -0.83 0.66 4.86
CA ASP A 117 -0.45 0.85 3.47
C ASP A 117 0.34 -0.37 2.98
N VAL A 118 -0.27 -1.16 2.13
CA VAL A 118 0.35 -2.31 1.48
C VAL A 118 0.46 -2.02 0.00
N LYS A 119 1.68 -2.05 -0.54
CA LYS A 119 1.91 -1.59 -1.92
C LYS A 119 1.52 -2.60 -2.97
N ASP A 120 1.76 -3.88 -2.70
CA ASP A 120 1.56 -4.93 -3.70
C ASP A 120 0.45 -5.89 -3.26
N ARG A 121 0.71 -6.83 -2.38
CA ARG A 121 -0.23 -7.90 -2.04
C ARG A 121 -0.58 -7.92 -0.56
N PHE A 122 -1.87 -8.04 -0.29
CA PHE A 122 -2.40 -8.26 1.06
C PHE A 122 -3.24 -9.54 1.14
N SER A 123 -3.00 -10.34 2.17
CA SER A 123 -3.81 -11.52 2.46
C SER A 123 -4.12 -11.59 3.97
N GLY A 124 -5.39 -11.56 4.35
CA GLY A 124 -5.80 -11.66 5.75
C GLY A 124 -6.82 -10.62 6.21
N ILE A 125 -6.57 -10.03 7.39
CA ILE A 125 -7.46 -9.03 8.01
C ILE A 125 -6.69 -7.73 8.25
N GLN A 126 -7.20 -6.63 7.71
CA GLN A 126 -6.65 -5.29 7.87
C GLN A 126 -7.65 -4.37 8.56
N VAL A 127 -7.24 -3.77 9.68
CA VAL A 127 -8.07 -2.87 10.48
C VAL A 127 -7.36 -1.55 10.71
N GLY A 128 -8.03 -0.44 10.40
CA GLY A 128 -7.45 0.90 10.59
C GLY A 128 -8.42 2.02 10.20
N LEU A 129 -8.10 3.26 10.49
CA LEU A 129 -8.93 4.37 10.00
C LEU A 129 -8.84 4.49 8.48
N TYR A 130 -7.65 4.38 7.93
CA TYR A 130 -7.39 4.38 6.49
C TYR A 130 -6.62 3.11 6.11
N ASN A 131 -7.16 2.32 5.21
CA ASN A 131 -6.54 1.13 4.68
C ASN A 131 -6.34 1.28 3.17
N SER A 132 -5.12 1.09 2.70
CA SER A 132 -4.77 1.21 1.28
C SER A 132 -3.98 0.00 0.81
N ILE A 133 -4.38 -0.56 -0.32
CA ILE A 133 -3.63 -1.58 -1.05
C ILE A 133 -3.44 -1.07 -2.46
N GLY A 134 -2.15 -0.90 -2.83
CA GLY A 134 -1.76 -0.24 -4.07
C GLY A 134 -2.08 -1.03 -5.34
N SER A 135 -1.05 -1.42 -6.07
CA SER A 135 -1.21 -2.02 -7.41
C SER A 135 -1.65 -3.48 -7.42
N GLY A 136 -1.52 -4.17 -6.29
CA GLY A 136 -1.79 -5.59 -6.21
C GLY A 136 -3.20 -5.95 -5.76
N GLU A 137 -3.31 -7.14 -5.18
CA GLU A 137 -4.57 -7.76 -4.81
C GLU A 137 -4.75 -7.82 -3.29
N MET A 138 -5.95 -7.48 -2.85
CA MET A 138 -6.44 -7.73 -1.50
C MET A 138 -7.22 -9.04 -1.45
N LEU A 139 -6.76 -9.96 -0.60
CA LEU A 139 -7.42 -11.22 -0.34
C LEU A 139 -7.84 -11.31 1.14
N GLY A 140 -9.12 -11.14 1.45
CA GLY A 140 -9.61 -11.21 2.82
C GLY A 140 -10.54 -10.08 3.23
N VAL A 141 -10.23 -9.39 4.35
CA VAL A 141 -11.14 -8.41 4.95
C VAL A 141 -10.41 -7.10 5.29
N GLN A 142 -10.95 -5.98 4.80
CA GLN A 142 -10.57 -4.63 5.22
C GLN A 142 -11.68 -4.00 6.05
N VAL A 143 -11.34 -3.44 7.21
CA VAL A 143 -12.26 -2.72 8.09
C VAL A 143 -11.68 -1.36 8.44
N GLY A 144 -12.41 -0.29 8.12
CA GLY A 144 -11.93 1.07 8.39
C GLY A 144 -12.96 2.15 8.10
N LEU A 145 -12.56 3.40 8.28
CA LEU A 145 -13.40 4.51 7.78
C LEU A 145 -13.27 4.64 6.27
N TRP A 146 -12.05 4.51 5.76
CA TRP A 146 -11.75 4.54 4.34
C TRP A 146 -10.95 3.29 3.95
N ASN A 147 -11.46 2.54 3.00
CA ASN A 147 -10.82 1.36 2.44
C ASN A 147 -10.63 1.56 0.94
N GLU A 148 -9.41 1.36 0.48
CA GLU A 148 -9.02 1.50 -0.91
C GLU A 148 -8.16 0.33 -1.35
N ALA A 149 -8.47 -0.27 -2.50
CA ALA A 149 -7.67 -1.33 -3.10
C ALA A 149 -7.89 -1.39 -4.60
N ASN A 150 -6.84 -1.72 -5.36
CA ASN A 150 -6.98 -1.90 -6.80
C ASN A 150 -7.82 -3.13 -7.14
N ALA A 151 -7.49 -4.28 -6.59
CA ALA A 151 -8.26 -5.51 -6.74
C ALA A 151 -8.65 -6.09 -5.38
N VAL A 152 -9.90 -6.46 -5.20
CA VAL A 152 -10.46 -6.99 -3.97
C VAL A 152 -11.08 -8.36 -4.21
N ARG A 153 -10.62 -9.35 -3.44
CA ARG A 153 -11.30 -10.64 -3.28
C ARG A 153 -11.66 -10.84 -1.82
N GLY A 154 -12.88 -10.50 -1.45
CA GLY A 154 -13.33 -10.60 -0.08
C GLY A 154 -14.28 -9.50 0.34
N ILE A 155 -14.01 -8.86 1.49
CA ILE A 155 -14.93 -7.91 2.11
C ILE A 155 -14.22 -6.58 2.42
N GLN A 156 -14.82 -5.47 2.02
CA GLN A 156 -14.49 -4.14 2.51
C GLN A 156 -15.66 -3.61 3.35
N ALA A 157 -15.39 -3.24 4.59
CA ALA A 157 -16.38 -2.70 5.52
C ALA A 157 -15.93 -1.35 6.07
N GLY A 158 -16.69 -0.27 5.83
CA GLY A 158 -16.30 1.07 6.26
C GLY A 158 -17.31 2.14 5.94
N LEU A 159 -16.94 3.41 6.12
CA LEU A 159 -17.76 4.51 5.64
C LEU A 159 -17.63 4.67 4.14
N VAL A 160 -16.41 4.59 3.63
CA VAL A 160 -16.09 4.71 2.21
C VAL A 160 -15.26 3.51 1.78
N ASN A 161 -15.73 2.80 0.76
CA ASN A 161 -15.01 1.69 0.14
C ASN A 161 -14.82 2.00 -1.35
N VAL A 162 -13.58 1.97 -1.79
CA VAL A 162 -13.19 2.24 -3.18
C VAL A 162 -12.35 1.09 -3.72
N SER A 163 -12.69 0.62 -4.90
CA SER A 163 -11.92 -0.42 -5.58
C SER A 163 -11.89 -0.23 -7.09
N GLY A 164 -10.87 -0.79 -7.73
CA GLY A 164 -10.87 -1.04 -9.15
C GLY A 164 -11.76 -2.25 -9.45
N GLU A 165 -11.25 -3.43 -9.21
CA GLU A 165 -12.00 -4.69 -9.38
C GLU A 165 -12.43 -5.26 -8.02
N THR A 166 -13.68 -5.69 -7.88
CA THR A 166 -14.16 -6.34 -6.66
C THR A 166 -14.83 -7.68 -6.96
N GLN A 167 -14.36 -8.71 -6.28
CA GLN A 167 -15.02 -10.02 -6.19
C GLN A 167 -15.42 -10.25 -4.73
N GLY A 168 -16.67 -9.93 -4.37
CA GLY A 168 -17.13 -10.08 -2.99
C GLY A 168 -18.14 -9.03 -2.54
N LEU A 169 -17.88 -8.44 -1.34
CA LEU A 169 -18.85 -7.57 -0.66
C LEU A 169 -18.22 -6.24 -0.24
N GLN A 170 -18.89 -5.14 -0.56
CA GLN A 170 -18.62 -3.83 0.02
C GLN A 170 -19.78 -3.38 0.90
N VAL A 171 -19.51 -3.06 2.17
CA VAL A 171 -20.50 -2.57 3.14
C VAL A 171 -20.07 -1.21 3.66
N GLY A 172 -20.86 -0.17 3.40
CA GLY A 172 -20.50 1.18 3.81
C GLY A 172 -21.57 2.22 3.56
N LEU A 173 -21.27 3.47 3.81
CA LEU A 173 -22.13 4.56 3.36
C LEU A 173 -21.97 4.82 1.87
N ILE A 174 -20.71 4.81 1.40
CA ILE A 174 -20.35 5.03 0.01
C ILE A 174 -19.50 3.85 -0.45
N ASN A 175 -19.96 3.14 -1.45
CA ASN A 175 -19.26 2.04 -2.08
C ASN A 175 -19.06 2.35 -3.56
N ARG A 176 -17.83 2.26 -4.04
CA ARG A 176 -17.47 2.46 -5.44
C ARG A 176 -16.55 1.36 -5.93
N ALA A 177 -16.90 0.75 -7.02
CA ALA A 177 -16.06 -0.17 -7.78
C ALA A 177 -16.05 0.24 -9.26
N GLU A 178 -14.95 0.01 -9.97
CA GLU A 178 -14.98 0.11 -11.44
C GLU A 178 -15.72 -1.09 -12.00
N THR A 179 -15.29 -2.30 -11.64
CA THR A 179 -15.95 -3.55 -11.97
C THR A 179 -16.30 -4.32 -10.70
N MET A 180 -17.42 -5.04 -10.69
CA MET A 180 -17.84 -5.80 -9.53
C MET A 180 -18.46 -7.14 -9.89
N TYR A 181 -18.02 -8.17 -9.14
CA TYR A 181 -18.64 -9.48 -9.10
C TYR A 181 -19.08 -9.77 -7.66
N GLY A 182 -20.31 -9.39 -7.33
CA GLY A 182 -20.79 -9.48 -5.97
C GLY A 182 -21.79 -8.37 -5.61
N CYS A 183 -21.69 -7.81 -4.40
CA CYS A 183 -22.72 -6.90 -3.94
C CYS A 183 -22.16 -5.72 -3.12
N GLN A 184 -22.79 -4.56 -3.26
CA GLN A 184 -22.56 -3.35 -2.48
C GLN A 184 -23.79 -3.06 -1.62
N ILE A 185 -23.59 -2.84 -0.31
CA ILE A 185 -24.63 -2.46 0.65
C ILE A 185 -24.28 -1.10 1.23
N GLY A 186 -25.10 -0.09 0.96
CA GLY A 186 -24.82 1.27 1.43
C GLY A 186 -25.79 2.31 0.89
N LEU A 187 -25.64 3.55 1.34
CA LEU A 187 -26.51 4.63 0.86
C LEU A 187 -26.20 5.00 -0.59
N VAL A 188 -24.93 4.98 -0.95
CA VAL A 188 -24.45 5.29 -2.30
C VAL A 188 -23.61 4.11 -2.78
N ASN A 189 -24.12 3.39 -3.76
CA ASN A 189 -23.43 2.25 -4.36
C ASN A 189 -23.23 2.52 -5.85
N VAL A 190 -21.99 2.47 -6.32
CA VAL A 190 -21.60 2.78 -7.69
C VAL A 190 -20.73 1.65 -8.25
N ILE A 191 -21.16 1.08 -9.37
CA ILE A 191 -20.40 0.16 -10.19
C ILE A 191 -20.30 0.78 -11.58
N ARG A 192 -19.10 1.19 -11.98
CA ARG A 192 -18.95 2.01 -13.19
C ARG A 192 -19.23 1.27 -14.48
N ASP A 193 -18.81 0.01 -14.57
CA ASP A 193 -18.99 -0.82 -15.77
C ASP A 193 -20.34 -1.56 -15.82
N ALA A 194 -21.24 -1.34 -14.83
CA ALA A 194 -22.55 -1.92 -14.84
C ALA A 194 -23.53 -1.12 -15.72
N GLU A 195 -24.53 -1.78 -16.30
CA GLU A 195 -25.62 -1.10 -17.02
C GLU A 195 -26.37 -0.10 -16.11
N LEU A 196 -26.57 -0.48 -14.84
CA LEU A 196 -27.09 0.38 -13.79
C LEU A 196 -25.94 0.78 -12.85
N GLN A 197 -25.31 1.88 -13.15
CA GLN A 197 -24.11 2.31 -12.43
C GLN A 197 -24.37 2.68 -10.97
N PHE A 198 -25.53 3.23 -10.65
CA PHE A 198 -25.87 3.70 -9.31
C PHE A 198 -27.16 3.07 -8.81
N PHE A 199 -27.11 2.49 -7.61
CA PHE A 199 -28.31 2.03 -6.92
C PHE A 199 -28.17 2.24 -5.39
N PRO A 200 -29.16 2.90 -4.74
CA PRO A 200 -29.14 3.07 -3.29
C PRO A 200 -29.50 1.77 -2.58
N ILE A 201 -28.96 1.59 -1.37
CA ILE A 201 -29.17 0.49 -0.44
C ILE A 201 -28.46 -0.80 -0.87
N LEU A 202 -28.71 -1.34 -2.05
CA LEU A 202 -28.14 -2.60 -2.53
C LEU A 202 -27.86 -2.52 -4.02
N ASN A 203 -26.62 -2.69 -4.44
CA ASN A 203 -26.22 -2.82 -5.84
C ASN A 203 -25.51 -4.16 -6.07
N ILE A 204 -25.77 -4.82 -7.19
CA ILE A 204 -25.24 -6.14 -7.51
C ILE A 204 -24.57 -6.08 -8.88
N GLY A 205 -23.30 -6.54 -8.94
CA GLY A 205 -22.53 -6.73 -10.16
C GLY A 205 -22.32 -8.22 -10.48
N PHE A 206 -22.26 -8.57 -11.78
CA PHE A 206 -21.99 -9.93 -12.30
C PHE A 206 -21.18 -9.91 -13.57
#